data_28648507aa72d3c33cc9bcfbbec6bd63
#
_entry.id   28648507aa72d3c33cc9bcfbbec6bd63
#
_cell.length_a   1.000
_cell.length_b   1.000
_cell.length_c   1.000
_cell.angle_alpha   90.00
_cell.angle_beta   90.00
_cell.angle_gamma   90.00
#
_symmetry.space_group_name_H-M   'P 1'
#
loop_
_entity.id
_entity.type
_entity.pdbx_description
1 polymer ?
#
loop_
_entity_poly.entity_id
_entity_poly.type
_entity_poly.pdbx_seq_one_letter_code
_entity_poly.pdbx_strand_id
1 'polypeptide(L)'
;MQAQEFGSPELIAAAKKEGKLVYYTANFAEVEQRVIKEFQKRFPEIKVEMVRAPGGQLITRVKTEAATGKLIADVVDHSDRALMQPLADLFQDYAPPNAADYNPDAQIAPQLWPRVTLVWSIAYNTELVKDPPKSWMDLTKPQYDKMTGQVFAQSGGTTWTRIMFERQVLGEDYWAKQAATHPILYPSGAPMADSLVRGEVAMGPLLYNAIYPKQKDGAPIKIFFPPEGAPVNPYATGIPKTAANPNAAKLFLNWCLSKEGQTFMIKELGNLTSLKVAPVYPEGFDPKVVKVWFPKFDEYVKLHEPWVAEWDKTYGHRQ
;
A
#
# COMPACT_ATOMS: atom_id res chain seq x y z
N MET A 1 -7.11 -1.99 30.48
CA MET A 1 -6.62 -1.05 29.47
C MET A 1 -6.61 -1.57 28.03
N GLN A 2 -6.58 -2.89 27.77
CA GLN A 2 -6.64 -3.43 26.37
C GLN A 2 -8.03 -3.29 25.69
N ALA A 3 -9.11 -3.20 26.43
CA ALA A 3 -10.46 -3.12 25.86
C ALA A 3 -10.77 -1.80 25.13
N GLN A 4 -10.06 -0.72 25.45
CA GLN A 4 -10.29 0.58 24.81
C GLN A 4 -9.61 0.71 23.43
N GLU A 5 -8.62 -0.12 23.11
CA GLU A 5 -7.89 -0.05 21.83
C GLU A 5 -8.76 -0.44 20.63
N PHE A 6 -9.71 -1.36 20.82
CA PHE A 6 -10.62 -1.81 19.76
C PHE A 6 -12.01 -1.16 19.83
N GLY A 7 -12.27 -0.33 20.80
CA GLY A 7 -13.55 0.31 21.06
C GLY A 7 -14.16 -0.07 22.42
N SER A 8 -15.38 0.39 22.67
CA SER A 8 -16.07 0.09 23.92
C SER A 8 -16.52 -1.39 24.00
N PRO A 9 -16.76 -1.92 25.23
CA PRO A 9 -17.35 -3.25 25.40
C PRO A 9 -18.68 -3.44 24.65
N GLU A 10 -19.49 -2.37 24.57
CA GLU A 10 -20.78 -2.36 23.88
C GLU A 10 -20.58 -2.50 22.35
N LEU A 11 -19.60 -1.81 21.75
CA LEU A 11 -19.24 -1.96 20.37
C LEU A 11 -18.81 -3.38 20.05
N ILE A 12 -17.95 -3.96 20.89
CA ILE A 12 -17.46 -5.32 20.70
C ILE A 12 -18.62 -6.33 20.80
N ALA A 13 -19.50 -6.17 21.79
CA ALA A 13 -20.68 -7.04 21.94
C ALA A 13 -21.66 -6.93 20.76
N ALA A 14 -21.90 -5.71 20.27
CA ALA A 14 -22.74 -5.46 19.08
C ALA A 14 -22.12 -6.06 17.83
N ALA A 15 -20.81 -5.91 17.61
CA ALA A 15 -20.09 -6.51 16.49
C ALA A 15 -20.18 -8.05 16.50
N LYS A 16 -20.00 -8.68 17.67
CA LYS A 16 -20.16 -10.12 17.81
C LYS A 16 -21.59 -10.59 17.55
N LYS A 17 -22.60 -9.79 17.89
CA LYS A 17 -24.00 -10.07 17.59
C LYS A 17 -24.31 -9.96 16.08
N GLU A 18 -23.67 -9.02 15.36
CA GLU A 18 -23.74 -8.93 13.89
C GLU A 18 -23.12 -10.16 13.23
N GLY A 19 -22.02 -10.68 13.78
CA GLY A 19 -21.43 -11.98 13.47
C GLY A 19 -20.82 -12.11 12.07
N LYS A 20 -20.88 -11.05 11.25
CA LYS A 20 -20.32 -11.05 9.89
C LYS A 20 -19.87 -9.67 9.45
N LEU A 21 -19.03 -9.64 8.39
CA LEU A 21 -18.50 -8.46 7.76
C LEU A 21 -18.28 -8.73 6.28
N VAL A 22 -18.75 -7.85 5.39
CA VAL A 22 -18.46 -7.88 3.95
C VAL A 22 -17.35 -6.86 3.66
N TYR A 23 -16.20 -7.35 3.24
CA TYR A 23 -15.00 -6.56 3.03
C TYR A 23 -14.61 -6.50 1.54
N TYR A 24 -14.66 -5.29 0.95
CA TYR A 24 -14.24 -5.01 -0.40
C TYR A 24 -12.81 -4.48 -0.42
N THR A 25 -11.92 -5.10 -1.21
CA THR A 25 -10.52 -4.70 -1.28
C THR A 25 -9.93 -4.81 -2.67
N ALA A 26 -9.01 -3.91 -2.99
CA ALA A 26 -8.15 -3.98 -4.19
C ALA A 26 -6.78 -4.62 -3.89
N ASN A 27 -6.47 -4.94 -2.64
CA ASN A 27 -5.20 -5.54 -2.26
C ASN A 27 -5.09 -7.01 -2.69
N PHE A 28 -3.91 -7.60 -2.52
CA PHE A 28 -3.68 -9.00 -2.87
C PHE A 28 -4.50 -9.93 -1.97
N ALA A 29 -5.21 -10.87 -2.60
CA ALA A 29 -6.10 -11.79 -1.89
C ALA A 29 -5.39 -12.58 -0.78
N GLU A 30 -4.20 -13.09 -1.05
CA GLU A 30 -3.39 -13.87 -0.10
C GLU A 30 -2.99 -13.03 1.13
N VAL A 31 -2.63 -11.76 0.92
CA VAL A 31 -2.30 -10.82 1.99
C VAL A 31 -3.52 -10.58 2.88
N GLU A 32 -4.66 -10.25 2.27
CA GLU A 32 -5.88 -9.95 3.02
C GLU A 32 -6.46 -11.20 3.72
N GLN A 33 -6.32 -12.38 3.15
CA GLN A 33 -6.70 -13.64 3.84
C GLN A 33 -5.89 -13.84 5.13
N ARG A 34 -4.61 -13.44 5.14
CA ARG A 34 -3.79 -13.51 6.38
C ARG A 34 -4.25 -12.48 7.41
N VAL A 35 -4.61 -11.24 6.98
CA VAL A 35 -5.23 -10.22 7.86
C VAL A 35 -6.53 -10.73 8.46
N ILE A 36 -7.42 -11.27 7.62
CA ILE A 36 -8.72 -11.82 8.04
C ILE A 36 -8.52 -12.95 9.05
N LYS A 37 -7.63 -13.88 8.76
CA LYS A 37 -7.31 -14.99 9.65
C LYS A 37 -6.82 -14.51 11.02
N GLU A 38 -5.97 -13.51 11.06
CA GLU A 38 -5.46 -12.96 12.32
C GLU A 38 -6.54 -12.21 13.11
N PHE A 39 -7.35 -11.39 12.42
CA PHE A 39 -8.54 -10.76 13.02
C PHE A 39 -9.51 -11.79 13.61
N GLN A 40 -9.82 -12.88 12.88
CA GLN A 40 -10.73 -13.92 13.32
C GLN A 40 -10.16 -14.80 14.44
N LYS A 41 -8.85 -14.87 14.65
CA LYS A 41 -8.28 -15.47 15.87
C LYS A 41 -8.65 -14.64 17.11
N ARG A 42 -8.68 -13.32 16.98
CA ARG A 42 -9.03 -12.40 18.05
C ARG A 42 -10.53 -12.31 18.28
N PHE A 43 -11.31 -12.37 17.20
CA PHE A 43 -12.78 -12.22 17.19
C PHE A 43 -13.42 -13.36 16.36
N PRO A 44 -13.41 -14.61 16.89
CA PRO A 44 -13.85 -15.79 16.14
C PRO A 44 -15.35 -15.78 15.82
N GLU A 45 -16.14 -14.96 16.50
CA GLU A 45 -17.57 -14.83 16.28
C GLU A 45 -17.89 -14.04 15.00
N ILE A 46 -16.91 -13.32 14.41
CA ILE A 46 -17.15 -12.47 13.24
C ILE A 46 -16.57 -13.13 12.00
N LYS A 47 -17.44 -13.58 11.10
CA LYS A 47 -17.05 -14.09 9.79
C LYS A 47 -16.79 -12.96 8.82
N VAL A 48 -15.60 -12.89 8.21
CA VAL A 48 -15.26 -11.90 7.18
C VAL A 48 -15.43 -12.52 5.79
N GLU A 49 -16.31 -11.93 4.99
CA GLU A 49 -16.54 -12.29 3.58
C GLU A 49 -15.81 -11.27 2.69
N MET A 50 -14.73 -11.71 2.04
CA MET A 50 -13.92 -10.84 1.21
C MET A 50 -14.38 -10.86 -0.25
N VAL A 51 -14.55 -9.66 -0.82
CA VAL A 51 -14.70 -9.45 -2.25
C VAL A 51 -13.48 -8.68 -2.75
N ARG A 52 -12.65 -9.37 -3.55
CA ARG A 52 -11.47 -8.78 -4.16
C ARG A 52 -11.70 -8.49 -5.63
N ALA A 53 -11.38 -7.28 -6.07
CA ALA A 53 -11.31 -6.93 -7.48
C ALA A 53 -10.12 -6.01 -7.77
N PRO A 54 -9.58 -5.97 -9.00
CA PRO A 54 -8.61 -4.95 -9.41
C PRO A 54 -9.14 -3.54 -9.16
N GLY A 55 -8.23 -2.59 -8.86
CA GLY A 55 -8.60 -1.26 -8.36
C GLY A 55 -9.69 -0.54 -9.14
N GLY A 56 -9.52 -0.38 -10.46
CA GLY A 56 -10.53 0.29 -11.29
C GLY A 56 -11.88 -0.43 -11.30
N GLN A 57 -11.88 -1.78 -11.33
CA GLN A 57 -13.10 -2.58 -11.28
C GLN A 57 -13.81 -2.46 -9.92
N LEU A 58 -13.03 -2.44 -8.83
CA LEU A 58 -13.59 -2.27 -7.49
C LEU A 58 -14.29 -0.92 -7.35
N ILE A 59 -13.65 0.16 -7.80
CA ILE A 59 -14.25 1.50 -7.77
C ILE A 59 -15.52 1.59 -8.63
N THR A 60 -15.50 1.01 -9.83
CA THR A 60 -16.68 0.94 -10.69
C THR A 60 -17.82 0.21 -10.00
N ARG A 61 -17.52 -0.93 -9.36
CA ARG A 61 -18.50 -1.69 -8.59
C ARG A 61 -19.08 -0.87 -7.43
N VAL A 62 -18.24 -0.25 -6.61
CA VAL A 62 -18.68 0.59 -5.49
C VAL A 62 -19.60 1.73 -5.97
N LYS A 63 -19.21 2.43 -7.04
CA LYS A 63 -20.03 3.50 -7.63
C LYS A 63 -21.38 2.99 -8.12
N THR A 64 -21.40 1.88 -8.84
CA THR A 64 -22.63 1.31 -9.40
C THR A 64 -23.59 0.82 -8.31
N GLU A 65 -23.06 0.09 -7.32
CA GLU A 65 -23.85 -0.40 -6.18
C GLU A 65 -24.38 0.78 -5.34
N ALA A 66 -23.54 1.80 -5.08
CA ALA A 66 -23.98 2.99 -4.33
C ALA A 66 -25.07 3.78 -5.08
N ALA A 67 -24.94 3.99 -6.39
CA ALA A 67 -25.93 4.70 -7.21
C ALA A 67 -27.29 3.99 -7.23
N THR A 68 -27.33 2.67 -7.04
CA THR A 68 -28.56 1.89 -6.99
C THR A 68 -29.05 1.58 -5.56
N GLY A 69 -28.37 2.13 -4.54
CA GLY A 69 -28.67 1.84 -3.13
C GLY A 69 -28.39 0.38 -2.72
N LYS A 70 -27.55 -0.33 -3.46
CA LYS A 70 -27.27 -1.76 -3.26
C LYS A 70 -25.81 -2.02 -2.87
N LEU A 71 -25.10 -1.03 -2.32
CA LEU A 71 -23.74 -1.24 -1.82
C LEU A 71 -23.79 -2.16 -0.59
N ILE A 72 -23.32 -3.40 -0.76
CA ILE A 72 -23.35 -4.44 0.27
C ILE A 72 -22.09 -4.50 1.12
N ALA A 73 -21.04 -3.76 0.74
CA ALA A 73 -19.81 -3.71 1.52
C ALA A 73 -20.04 -3.06 2.89
N ASP A 74 -19.46 -3.64 3.94
CA ASP A 74 -19.36 -3.04 5.26
C ASP A 74 -18.04 -2.26 5.43
N VAL A 75 -16.98 -2.67 4.71
CA VAL A 75 -15.70 -1.96 4.62
C VAL A 75 -15.23 -1.95 3.17
N VAL A 76 -14.75 -0.80 2.70
CA VAL A 76 -14.10 -0.64 1.39
C VAL A 76 -12.67 -0.15 1.58
N ASP A 77 -11.72 -0.80 0.92
CA ASP A 77 -10.28 -0.54 1.05
C ASP A 77 -9.62 -0.44 -0.34
N HIS A 78 -8.89 0.65 -0.57
CA HIS A 78 -8.31 0.92 -1.89
C HIS A 78 -6.98 1.65 -1.82
N SER A 79 -6.03 1.28 -2.71
CA SER A 79 -4.71 1.90 -2.77
C SER A 79 -4.67 3.23 -3.52
N ASP A 80 -5.63 3.48 -4.41
CA ASP A 80 -5.68 4.72 -5.18
C ASP A 80 -6.51 5.78 -4.45
N ARG A 81 -5.81 6.71 -3.84
CA ARG A 81 -6.37 7.80 -3.05
C ARG A 81 -7.19 8.77 -3.90
N ALA A 82 -6.78 9.00 -5.16
CA ALA A 82 -7.49 9.89 -6.08
C ALA A 82 -8.83 9.32 -6.51
N LEU A 83 -8.95 8.00 -6.60
CA LEU A 83 -10.22 7.33 -6.90
C LEU A 83 -11.15 7.26 -5.69
N MET A 84 -10.61 7.21 -4.47
CA MET A 84 -11.40 7.12 -3.24
C MET A 84 -11.88 8.47 -2.71
N GLN A 85 -11.09 9.52 -2.85
CA GLN A 85 -11.44 10.84 -2.31
C GLN A 85 -12.77 11.38 -2.83
N PRO A 86 -13.12 11.29 -4.14
CA PRO A 86 -14.43 11.72 -4.62
C PRO A 86 -15.62 10.91 -4.08
N LEU A 87 -15.35 9.77 -3.46
CA LEU A 87 -16.36 8.88 -2.86
C LEU A 87 -16.48 9.06 -1.34
N ALA A 88 -15.73 10.00 -0.74
CA ALA A 88 -15.67 10.17 0.72
C ALA A 88 -17.07 10.32 1.35
N ASP A 89 -18.00 11.00 0.66
CA ASP A 89 -19.36 11.19 1.13
C ASP A 89 -20.23 9.92 1.20
N LEU A 90 -19.79 8.82 0.60
CA LEU A 90 -20.43 7.51 0.75
C LEU A 90 -20.15 6.88 2.11
N PHE A 91 -19.09 7.31 2.80
CA PHE A 91 -18.58 6.69 4.02
C PHE A 91 -19.01 7.44 5.28
N GLN A 92 -19.06 6.70 6.39
CA GLN A 92 -19.38 7.25 7.71
C GLN A 92 -18.27 8.19 8.19
N ASP A 93 -18.66 9.27 8.84
CA ASP A 93 -17.75 10.08 9.63
C ASP A 93 -17.47 9.34 10.95
N TYR A 94 -16.44 8.50 10.92
CA TYR A 94 -16.05 7.65 12.03
C TYR A 94 -14.58 7.82 12.35
N ALA A 95 -14.29 8.15 13.59
CA ALA A 95 -12.92 8.22 14.13
C ALA A 95 -12.63 6.96 14.97
N PRO A 96 -11.59 6.18 14.66
CA PRO A 96 -11.16 5.06 15.49
C PRO A 96 -10.60 5.56 16.82
N PRO A 97 -10.54 4.72 17.89
CA PRO A 97 -10.09 5.12 19.22
C PRO A 97 -8.70 5.78 19.26
N ASN A 98 -7.81 5.39 18.35
CA ASN A 98 -6.44 5.89 18.23
C ASN A 98 -6.24 6.88 17.06
N ALA A 99 -7.30 7.54 16.60
CA ALA A 99 -7.25 8.49 15.48
C ALA A 99 -6.14 9.55 15.62
N ALA A 100 -5.94 10.07 16.83
CA ALA A 100 -4.94 11.10 17.12
C ALA A 100 -3.48 10.61 16.96
N ASP A 101 -3.26 9.31 16.94
CA ASP A 101 -1.92 8.70 16.79
C ASP A 101 -1.47 8.59 15.32
N TYR A 102 -2.39 8.81 14.37
CA TYR A 102 -2.09 8.73 12.95
C TYR A 102 -1.51 10.04 12.40
N ASN A 103 -0.63 9.91 11.40
CA ASN A 103 -0.11 11.05 10.67
C ASN A 103 -1.25 11.68 9.83
N PRO A 104 -1.56 12.96 9.97
CA PRO A 104 -2.60 13.62 9.21
C PRO A 104 -2.35 13.59 7.69
N ASP A 105 -1.08 13.60 7.24
CA ASP A 105 -0.74 13.54 5.81
C ASP A 105 -1.08 12.20 5.16
N ALA A 106 -1.30 11.16 5.98
CA ALA A 106 -1.73 9.85 5.51
C ALA A 106 -3.24 9.78 5.24
N GLN A 107 -4.03 10.71 5.78
CA GLN A 107 -5.48 10.76 5.66
C GLN A 107 -5.89 11.77 4.56
N ILE A 108 -6.81 11.38 3.68
CA ILE A 108 -7.27 12.22 2.56
C ILE A 108 -8.67 12.79 2.75
N ALA A 109 -9.42 12.26 3.69
CA ALA A 109 -10.73 12.74 4.10
C ALA A 109 -11.04 12.20 5.51
N PRO A 110 -11.86 12.87 6.33
CA PRO A 110 -12.19 12.43 7.69
C PRO A 110 -12.79 11.01 7.76
N GLN A 111 -13.46 10.58 6.69
CA GLN A 111 -14.13 9.28 6.58
C GLN A 111 -13.19 8.14 6.15
N LEU A 112 -11.97 8.46 5.68
CA LEU A 112 -11.07 7.50 5.03
C LEU A 112 -9.77 7.33 5.83
N TRP A 113 -9.51 6.13 6.34
CA TRP A 113 -8.40 5.83 7.24
C TRP A 113 -7.29 5.04 6.54
N PRO A 114 -6.02 5.31 6.88
CA PRO A 114 -4.86 4.63 6.29
C PRO A 114 -4.60 3.27 6.97
N ARG A 115 -5.47 2.30 6.74
CA ARG A 115 -5.40 0.95 7.33
C ARG A 115 -4.09 0.22 6.98
N VAL A 116 -3.70 0.30 5.73
CA VAL A 116 -2.45 -0.27 5.21
C VAL A 116 -1.59 0.87 4.68
N THR A 117 -0.30 0.80 4.95
CA THR A 117 0.68 1.70 4.36
C THR A 117 1.75 0.85 3.66
N LEU A 118 1.79 0.93 2.33
CA LEU A 118 2.80 0.28 1.54
C LEU A 118 4.03 1.18 1.42
N VAL A 119 5.22 0.58 1.43
CA VAL A 119 6.48 1.30 1.31
C VAL A 119 7.30 0.78 0.15
N TRP A 120 7.85 1.68 -0.64
CA TRP A 120 8.78 1.38 -1.71
C TRP A 120 10.20 1.28 -1.19
N SER A 121 10.93 0.35 -1.77
CA SER A 121 12.33 0.06 -1.49
C SER A 121 13.06 -0.26 -2.80
N ILE A 122 14.37 -0.40 -2.75
CA ILE A 122 15.12 -1.08 -3.79
C ILE A 122 15.25 -2.54 -3.38
N ALA A 123 14.86 -3.44 -4.26
CA ALA A 123 15.15 -4.87 -4.13
C ALA A 123 16.24 -5.27 -5.12
N TYR A 124 17.13 -6.17 -4.72
CA TYR A 124 18.22 -6.64 -5.57
C TYR A 124 18.50 -8.13 -5.36
N ASN A 125 18.95 -8.79 -6.43
CA ASN A 125 19.35 -10.18 -6.40
C ASN A 125 20.83 -10.27 -5.92
N THR A 126 21.08 -11.03 -4.84
CA THR A 126 22.40 -11.13 -4.19
C THR A 126 23.41 -11.96 -4.98
N GLU A 127 22.97 -12.75 -5.96
CA GLU A 127 23.84 -13.51 -6.85
C GLU A 127 24.40 -12.60 -7.96
N LEU A 128 23.62 -11.61 -8.40
CA LEU A 128 23.98 -10.68 -9.48
C LEU A 128 24.61 -9.39 -8.96
N VAL A 129 24.18 -8.87 -7.83
CA VAL A 129 24.65 -7.61 -7.24
C VAL A 129 25.51 -7.91 -6.02
N LYS A 130 26.84 -7.80 -6.20
CA LYS A 130 27.81 -8.08 -5.13
C LYS A 130 28.09 -6.87 -4.24
N ASP A 131 27.98 -5.64 -4.79
CA ASP A 131 28.04 -4.38 -4.03
C ASP A 131 26.60 -3.84 -3.89
N PRO A 132 26.01 -3.93 -2.68
CA PRO A 132 24.61 -3.52 -2.48
C PRO A 132 24.37 -2.06 -2.88
N PRO A 133 23.17 -1.72 -3.40
CA PRO A 133 22.82 -0.33 -3.70
C PRO A 133 22.88 0.52 -2.43
N LYS A 134 23.26 1.80 -2.57
CA LYS A 134 23.39 2.77 -1.47
C LYS A 134 22.47 3.98 -1.65
N SER A 135 21.81 4.08 -2.81
CA SER A 135 21.04 5.22 -3.25
C SER A 135 20.01 4.80 -4.30
N TRP A 136 18.91 5.54 -4.43
CA TRP A 136 18.01 5.44 -5.59
C TRP A 136 18.75 5.69 -6.90
N MET A 137 19.77 6.57 -6.87
CA MET A 137 20.58 6.89 -8.05
C MET A 137 21.38 5.68 -8.57
N ASP A 138 21.55 4.62 -7.79
CA ASP A 138 22.24 3.42 -8.24
C ASP A 138 21.48 2.71 -9.38
N LEU A 139 20.17 2.90 -9.46
CA LEU A 139 19.36 2.38 -10.57
C LEU A 139 19.63 3.09 -11.92
N THR A 140 20.38 4.19 -11.92
CA THR A 140 20.74 4.94 -13.13
C THR A 140 22.17 4.67 -13.60
N LYS A 141 22.91 3.78 -12.93
CA LYS A 141 24.32 3.51 -13.25
C LYS A 141 24.45 2.68 -14.53
N PRO A 142 25.33 3.04 -15.48
CA PRO A 142 25.49 2.33 -16.75
C PRO A 142 25.85 0.84 -16.61
N GLN A 143 26.51 0.45 -15.50
CA GLN A 143 26.85 -0.94 -15.25
C GLN A 143 25.64 -1.87 -15.10
N TYR A 144 24.45 -1.32 -14.90
CA TYR A 144 23.18 -2.05 -14.80
C TYR A 144 22.32 -1.90 -16.06
N ASP A 145 22.95 -1.56 -17.21
CA ASP A 145 22.25 -1.48 -18.48
C ASP A 145 21.54 -2.81 -18.79
N LYS A 146 20.22 -2.74 -19.06
CA LYS A 146 19.33 -3.88 -19.28
C LYS A 146 19.21 -4.86 -18.10
N MET A 147 19.68 -4.48 -16.93
CA MET A 147 19.68 -5.31 -15.72
C MET A 147 18.72 -4.80 -14.63
N THR A 148 18.09 -3.65 -14.83
CA THR A 148 17.10 -3.12 -13.89
C THR A 148 15.67 -3.38 -14.37
N GLY A 149 14.74 -3.50 -13.42
CA GLY A 149 13.31 -3.59 -13.70
C GLY A 149 12.60 -2.29 -13.35
N GLN A 150 11.50 -2.01 -14.05
CA GLN A 150 10.58 -0.92 -13.74
C GLN A 150 9.13 -1.37 -13.95
N VAL A 151 8.21 -0.81 -13.16
CA VAL A 151 6.77 -1.05 -13.31
C VAL A 151 6.15 0.14 -14.03
N PHE A 152 5.26 -0.11 -14.99
CA PHE A 152 4.55 0.93 -15.75
C PHE A 152 3.90 1.96 -14.85
N ALA A 153 3.98 3.23 -15.23
CA ALA A 153 3.40 4.36 -14.49
C ALA A 153 1.92 4.16 -14.17
N GLN A 154 1.18 3.57 -15.09
CA GLN A 154 -0.27 3.33 -15.00
C GLN A 154 -0.66 2.10 -14.19
N SER A 155 0.28 1.38 -13.62
CA SER A 155 0.04 0.13 -12.89
C SER A 155 -0.81 0.30 -11.61
N GLY A 156 -0.98 1.54 -11.13
CA GLY A 156 -1.85 1.88 -10.00
C GLY A 156 -1.29 2.97 -9.10
N GLY A 157 -2.08 3.39 -8.12
CA GLY A 157 -1.77 4.51 -7.23
C GLY A 157 -0.47 4.34 -6.43
N THR A 158 -0.08 3.11 -6.09
CA THR A 158 1.20 2.85 -5.44
C THR A 158 2.38 3.19 -6.35
N THR A 159 2.33 2.77 -7.61
CA THR A 159 3.38 3.07 -8.59
C THR A 159 3.44 4.56 -8.87
N TRP A 160 2.29 5.21 -8.99
CA TRP A 160 2.21 6.66 -9.16
C TRP A 160 2.89 7.42 -8.00
N THR A 161 2.69 7.00 -6.76
CA THR A 161 3.38 7.58 -5.59
C THR A 161 4.91 7.52 -5.74
N ARG A 162 5.46 6.39 -6.19
CA ARG A 162 6.90 6.24 -6.44
C ARG A 162 7.38 7.18 -7.55
N ILE A 163 6.66 7.27 -8.66
CA ILE A 163 7.00 8.12 -9.80
C ILE A 163 7.04 9.60 -9.41
N MET A 164 6.10 10.04 -8.58
CA MET A 164 6.13 11.39 -8.01
C MET A 164 7.38 11.61 -7.16
N PHE A 165 7.69 10.67 -6.26
CA PHE A 165 8.89 10.73 -5.42
C PHE A 165 10.16 10.83 -6.27
N GLU A 166 10.29 9.99 -7.28
CA GLU A 166 11.46 9.99 -8.17
C GLU A 166 11.71 11.37 -8.76
N ARG A 167 10.68 12.05 -9.24
CA ARG A 167 10.83 13.37 -9.83
C ARG A 167 11.00 14.49 -8.81
N GLN A 168 10.27 14.45 -7.71
CA GLN A 168 10.28 15.53 -6.71
C GLN A 168 11.48 15.49 -5.78
N VAL A 169 12.01 14.30 -5.51
CA VAL A 169 13.11 14.10 -4.53
C VAL A 169 14.43 13.80 -5.21
N LEU A 170 14.44 12.96 -6.28
CA LEU A 170 15.66 12.54 -6.95
C LEU A 170 16.05 13.49 -8.11
N GLY A 171 15.14 14.33 -8.56
CA GLY A 171 15.37 15.36 -9.56
C GLY A 171 14.67 15.11 -10.91
N GLU A 172 14.50 16.20 -11.66
CA GLU A 172 13.75 16.18 -12.92
C GLU A 172 14.37 15.27 -13.99
N ASP A 173 15.66 15.07 -13.97
CA ASP A 173 16.41 14.25 -14.92
C ASP A 173 16.53 12.77 -14.54
N TYR A 174 15.99 12.38 -13.37
CA TYR A 174 16.10 11.01 -12.88
C TYR A 174 15.52 9.99 -13.86
N TRP A 175 14.31 10.23 -14.37
CA TRP A 175 13.68 9.32 -15.34
C TRP A 175 14.49 9.14 -16.62
N ALA A 176 15.02 10.24 -17.16
CA ALA A 176 15.86 10.17 -18.36
C ALA A 176 17.15 9.37 -18.11
N LYS A 177 17.81 9.59 -16.98
CA LYS A 177 19.00 8.82 -16.55
C LYS A 177 18.69 7.36 -16.38
N GLN A 178 17.56 7.02 -15.73
CA GLN A 178 17.19 5.65 -15.48
C GLN A 178 16.71 4.94 -16.78
N ALA A 179 15.96 5.63 -17.65
CA ALA A 179 15.57 5.11 -18.96
C ALA A 179 16.78 4.82 -19.87
N ALA A 180 17.87 5.60 -19.74
CA ALA A 180 19.13 5.39 -20.48
C ALA A 180 19.83 4.07 -20.11
N THR A 181 19.48 3.41 -19.00
CA THR A 181 19.92 2.06 -18.64
C THR A 181 19.02 0.95 -19.22
N HIS A 182 18.10 1.28 -20.13
CA HIS A 182 17.20 0.36 -20.83
C HIS A 182 16.53 -0.67 -19.89
N PRO A 183 15.80 -0.23 -18.84
CA PRO A 183 15.19 -1.13 -17.88
C PRO A 183 14.13 -2.02 -18.54
N ILE A 184 13.96 -3.24 -18.02
CA ILE A 184 12.86 -4.11 -18.41
C ILE A 184 11.57 -3.60 -17.77
N LEU A 185 10.56 -3.36 -18.57
CA LEU A 185 9.27 -2.82 -18.14
C LEU A 185 8.27 -3.92 -17.81
N TYR A 186 7.63 -3.84 -16.66
CA TYR A 186 6.68 -4.83 -16.16
C TYR A 186 5.28 -4.23 -15.95
N PRO A 187 4.21 -5.00 -16.19
CA PRO A 187 2.83 -4.53 -16.00
C PRO A 187 2.46 -4.36 -14.52
N SER A 188 3.19 -5.01 -13.60
CA SER A 188 2.97 -4.91 -12.16
C SER A 188 4.19 -5.38 -11.36
N GLY A 189 4.16 -5.15 -10.05
CA GLY A 189 5.25 -5.54 -9.15
C GLY A 189 5.43 -7.06 -9.01
N ALA A 190 4.37 -7.87 -9.14
CA ALA A 190 4.47 -9.32 -8.95
C ALA A 190 5.36 -10.00 -10.01
N PRO A 191 5.14 -9.85 -11.32
CA PRO A 191 6.03 -10.43 -12.33
C PRO A 191 7.45 -9.86 -12.25
N MET A 192 7.63 -8.59 -11.88
CA MET A 192 8.95 -8.02 -11.67
C MET A 192 9.67 -8.67 -10.47
N ALA A 193 8.96 -8.92 -9.36
CA ALA A 193 9.51 -9.61 -8.20
C ALA A 193 9.94 -11.05 -8.54
N ASP A 194 9.13 -11.75 -9.34
CA ASP A 194 9.45 -13.10 -9.79
C ASP A 194 10.69 -13.12 -10.71
N SER A 195 10.80 -12.16 -11.63
CA SER A 195 11.99 -11.98 -12.48
C SER A 195 13.24 -11.65 -11.68
N LEU A 196 13.10 -10.84 -10.62
CA LEU A 196 14.22 -10.55 -9.70
C LEU A 196 14.70 -11.83 -8.97
N VAL A 197 13.76 -12.66 -8.50
CA VAL A 197 14.10 -13.94 -7.84
C VAL A 197 14.83 -14.89 -8.81
N ARG A 198 14.38 -14.96 -10.07
CA ARG A 198 15.01 -15.80 -11.10
C ARG A 198 16.32 -15.23 -11.67
N GLY A 199 16.72 -14.00 -11.27
CA GLY A 199 17.91 -13.34 -11.78
C GLY A 199 17.80 -12.80 -13.21
N GLU A 200 16.60 -12.61 -13.74
CA GLU A 200 16.35 -11.98 -15.06
C GLU A 200 16.58 -10.46 -15.00
N VAL A 201 16.39 -9.87 -13.83
CA VAL A 201 16.83 -8.50 -13.48
C VAL A 201 17.67 -8.52 -12.23
N ALA A 202 18.64 -7.61 -12.13
CA ALA A 202 19.55 -7.52 -11.00
C ALA A 202 18.97 -6.73 -9.84
N MET A 203 18.23 -5.65 -10.12
CA MET A 203 17.62 -4.80 -9.12
C MET A 203 16.48 -3.94 -9.69
N GLY A 204 15.70 -3.35 -8.79
CA GLY A 204 14.70 -2.34 -9.15
C GLY A 204 13.83 -1.90 -7.99
N PRO A 205 13.01 -0.87 -8.20
CA PRO A 205 12.06 -0.41 -7.20
C PRO A 205 10.91 -1.40 -7.05
N LEU A 206 10.74 -1.93 -5.85
CA LEU A 206 9.66 -2.84 -5.49
C LEU A 206 9.06 -2.47 -4.14
N LEU A 207 7.78 -2.76 -3.98
CA LEU A 207 7.12 -2.66 -2.70
C LEU A 207 7.71 -3.69 -1.74
N TYR A 208 7.98 -3.27 -0.51
CA TYR A 208 8.55 -4.13 0.53
C TYR A 208 7.72 -5.39 0.75
N ASN A 209 6.38 -5.26 0.80
CA ASN A 209 5.47 -6.40 1.00
C ASN A 209 5.44 -7.41 -0.16
N ALA A 210 5.89 -7.03 -1.36
CA ALA A 210 6.03 -7.97 -2.49
C ALA A 210 7.30 -8.81 -2.40
N ILE A 211 8.32 -8.32 -1.70
CA ILE A 211 9.67 -8.91 -1.62
C ILE A 211 9.92 -9.61 -0.29
N TYR A 212 9.48 -9.02 0.81
CA TYR A 212 9.77 -9.51 2.15
C TYR A 212 9.37 -10.99 2.38
N PRO A 213 8.18 -11.46 1.97
CA PRO A 213 7.85 -12.87 2.10
C PRO A 213 8.80 -13.78 1.32
N LYS A 214 9.16 -13.42 0.10
CA LYS A 214 10.09 -14.18 -0.75
C LYS A 214 11.50 -14.24 -0.13
N GLN A 215 11.96 -13.13 0.46
CA GLN A 215 13.23 -13.09 1.19
C GLN A 215 13.19 -14.00 2.42
N LYS A 216 12.08 -14.00 3.19
CA LYS A 216 11.91 -14.92 4.35
C LYS A 216 11.91 -16.38 3.93
N ASP A 217 11.39 -16.69 2.75
CA ASP A 217 11.36 -18.05 2.18
C ASP A 217 12.70 -18.47 1.57
N GLY A 218 13.76 -17.65 1.71
CA GLY A 218 15.13 -17.97 1.32
C GLY A 218 15.48 -17.64 -0.13
N ALA A 219 14.67 -16.86 -0.85
CA ALA A 219 15.05 -16.39 -2.18
C ALA A 219 16.34 -15.53 -2.13
N PRO A 220 17.21 -15.58 -3.16
CA PRO A 220 18.50 -14.88 -3.18
C PRO A 220 18.31 -13.37 -3.46
N ILE A 221 17.45 -12.74 -2.71
CA ILE A 221 17.10 -11.32 -2.84
C ILE A 221 17.24 -10.61 -1.51
N LYS A 222 17.55 -9.33 -1.57
CA LYS A 222 17.58 -8.43 -0.41
C LYS A 222 16.89 -7.12 -0.72
N ILE A 223 16.52 -6.43 0.35
CA ILE A 223 15.83 -5.15 0.33
C ILE A 223 16.76 -4.10 0.92
N PHE A 224 16.72 -2.91 0.32
CA PHE A 224 17.45 -1.75 0.79
C PHE A 224 16.52 -0.53 0.78
N PHE A 225 16.54 0.24 1.86
CA PHE A 225 15.85 1.52 1.98
C PHE A 225 16.86 2.65 1.84
N PRO A 226 16.86 3.38 0.70
CA PRO A 226 17.81 4.45 0.47
C PRO A 226 17.62 5.66 1.38
N PRO A 227 18.72 6.39 1.73
CA PRO A 227 18.65 7.54 2.64
C PRO A 227 17.92 8.75 2.07
N GLU A 228 17.75 8.86 0.75
CA GLU A 228 16.98 9.93 0.10
C GLU A 228 15.50 9.86 0.51
N GLY A 229 15.03 8.70 0.89
CA GLY A 229 13.69 8.48 1.42
C GLY A 229 13.00 7.24 0.88
N ALA A 230 11.91 6.89 1.55
CA ALA A 230 11.02 5.80 1.18
C ALA A 230 9.63 6.35 0.86
N PRO A 231 9.22 6.36 -0.40
CA PRO A 231 7.86 6.76 -0.75
C PRO A 231 6.85 5.75 -0.21
N VAL A 232 5.80 6.26 0.42
CA VAL A 232 4.75 5.44 1.01
C VAL A 232 3.39 5.75 0.40
N ASN A 233 2.58 4.71 0.31
CA ASN A 233 1.21 4.79 -0.18
C ASN A 233 0.24 4.27 0.88
N PRO A 234 -0.33 5.17 1.70
CA PRO A 234 -1.43 4.81 2.58
C PRO A 234 -2.67 4.45 1.77
N TYR A 235 -3.35 3.36 2.14
CA TYR A 235 -4.65 3.03 1.58
C TYR A 235 -5.71 3.98 2.13
N ALA A 236 -6.80 4.13 1.39
CA ALA A 236 -8.00 4.81 1.85
C ALA A 236 -9.05 3.76 2.18
N THR A 237 -9.35 3.59 3.46
CA THR A 237 -10.31 2.60 3.97
C THR A 237 -11.46 3.30 4.66
N GLY A 238 -12.69 2.98 4.25
CA GLY A 238 -13.91 3.60 4.80
C GLY A 238 -15.01 2.57 5.08
N ILE A 239 -15.91 2.94 5.98
CA ILE A 239 -17.13 2.21 6.33
C ILE A 239 -18.31 2.88 5.59
N PRO A 240 -18.97 2.23 4.62
CA PRO A 240 -20.12 2.82 3.94
C PRO A 240 -21.23 3.23 4.93
N LYS A 241 -21.92 4.33 4.63
CA LYS A 241 -23.09 4.77 5.41
C LYS A 241 -24.20 3.72 5.42
N THR A 242 -24.25 2.90 4.37
CA THR A 242 -25.23 1.83 4.16
C THR A 242 -24.78 0.48 4.70
N ALA A 243 -23.62 0.40 5.40
CA ALA A 243 -23.12 -0.84 5.96
C ALA A 243 -24.18 -1.59 6.77
N ALA A 244 -24.43 -2.84 6.42
CA ALA A 244 -25.41 -3.68 7.11
C ALA A 244 -24.89 -4.15 8.48
N ASN A 245 -23.57 -4.26 8.65
CA ASN A 245 -22.89 -4.69 9.86
C ASN A 245 -21.90 -3.62 10.37
N PRO A 246 -22.41 -2.41 10.76
CA PRO A 246 -21.56 -1.27 11.04
C PRO A 246 -20.67 -1.45 12.29
N ASN A 247 -21.10 -2.24 13.27
CA ASN A 247 -20.30 -2.47 14.47
C ASN A 247 -19.15 -3.46 14.18
N ALA A 248 -19.40 -4.50 13.40
CA ALA A 248 -18.35 -5.41 12.93
C ALA A 248 -17.34 -4.68 12.04
N ALA A 249 -17.81 -3.76 11.18
CA ALA A 249 -16.96 -2.90 10.36
C ALA A 249 -16.05 -2.00 11.19
N LYS A 250 -16.62 -1.33 12.21
CA LYS A 250 -15.85 -0.49 13.14
C LYS A 250 -14.83 -1.31 13.93
N LEU A 251 -15.22 -2.47 14.42
CA LEU A 251 -14.31 -3.34 15.18
C LEU A 251 -13.15 -3.86 14.31
N PHE A 252 -13.43 -4.26 13.06
CA PHE A 252 -12.40 -4.65 12.10
C PHE A 252 -11.45 -3.51 11.79
N LEU A 253 -11.96 -2.32 11.49
CA LEU A 253 -11.15 -1.14 11.22
C LEU A 253 -10.30 -0.75 12.43
N ASN A 254 -10.88 -0.74 13.64
CA ASN A 254 -10.17 -0.44 14.88
C ASN A 254 -9.04 -1.41 15.14
N TRP A 255 -9.29 -2.72 14.96
CA TRP A 255 -8.23 -3.72 15.12
C TRP A 255 -7.12 -3.52 14.08
N CYS A 256 -7.47 -3.33 12.82
CA CYS A 256 -6.47 -3.05 11.78
C CYS A 256 -5.62 -1.81 12.09
N LEU A 257 -6.22 -0.76 12.65
CA LEU A 257 -5.55 0.50 12.99
C LEU A 257 -4.85 0.46 14.36
N SER A 258 -5.12 -0.54 15.18
CA SER A 258 -4.53 -0.70 16.50
C SER A 258 -3.04 -1.02 16.46
N LYS A 259 -2.36 -0.87 17.58
CA LYS A 259 -0.97 -1.29 17.74
C LYS A 259 -0.77 -2.78 17.42
N GLU A 260 -1.74 -3.64 17.85
CA GLU A 260 -1.73 -5.08 17.60
C GLU A 260 -1.80 -5.37 16.10
N GLY A 261 -2.81 -4.84 15.40
CA GLY A 261 -2.99 -5.04 13.96
C GLY A 261 -1.85 -4.48 13.13
N GLN A 262 -1.38 -3.26 13.45
CA GLN A 262 -0.23 -2.65 12.75
C GLN A 262 1.06 -3.45 12.98
N THR A 263 1.30 -3.96 14.19
CA THR A 263 2.47 -4.83 14.48
C THR A 263 2.42 -6.10 13.63
N PHE A 264 1.25 -6.74 13.53
CA PHE A 264 1.07 -7.92 12.68
C PHE A 264 1.35 -7.59 11.20
N MET A 265 0.74 -6.53 10.68
CA MET A 265 0.91 -6.16 9.27
C MET A 265 2.35 -5.78 8.93
N ILE A 266 3.10 -5.17 9.84
CA ILE A 266 4.51 -4.86 9.62
C ILE A 266 5.35 -6.13 9.63
N LYS A 267 5.24 -6.96 10.66
CA LYS A 267 6.11 -8.14 10.86
C LYS A 267 5.83 -9.27 9.88
N GLU A 268 4.56 -9.49 9.57
CA GLU A 268 4.14 -10.67 8.82
C GLU A 268 3.83 -10.39 7.36
N LEU A 269 3.46 -9.14 7.03
CA LEU A 269 3.04 -8.79 5.68
C LEU A 269 4.00 -7.81 4.99
N GLY A 270 5.01 -7.30 5.68
CA GLY A 270 5.96 -6.37 5.08
C GLY A 270 5.35 -5.00 4.77
N ASN A 271 4.44 -4.53 5.61
CA ASN A 271 3.90 -3.18 5.48
C ASN A 271 4.72 -2.18 6.30
N LEU A 272 4.46 -0.90 6.11
CA LEU A 272 4.80 0.16 7.05
C LEU A 272 3.51 0.60 7.74
N THR A 273 3.60 1.57 8.63
CA THR A 273 2.44 2.17 9.29
C THR A 273 2.36 3.67 9.01
N SER A 274 1.15 4.20 9.07
CA SER A 274 0.90 5.64 9.12
C SER A 274 0.77 6.20 10.54
N LEU A 275 1.01 5.39 11.58
CA LEU A 275 1.13 5.88 12.95
C LEU A 275 2.33 6.83 13.07
N LYS A 276 2.18 7.92 13.83
CA LYS A 276 3.26 8.87 14.16
C LYS A 276 4.45 8.18 14.82
N VAL A 277 4.14 7.16 15.63
CA VAL A 277 5.14 6.30 16.28
C VAL A 277 4.84 4.87 15.92
N ALA A 278 5.66 4.28 15.07
CA ALA A 278 5.50 2.88 14.67
C ALA A 278 5.73 1.95 15.88
N PRO A 279 4.90 0.91 16.05
CA PRO A 279 5.10 -0.08 17.12
C PRO A 279 6.35 -0.92 16.89
N VAL A 280 6.70 -1.14 15.63
CA VAL A 280 7.91 -1.82 15.13
C VAL A 280 8.24 -1.25 13.76
N TYR A 281 9.43 -1.50 13.26
CA TYR A 281 9.82 -1.14 11.89
C TYR A 281 10.09 -2.39 11.05
N PRO A 282 9.90 -2.32 9.71
CA PRO A 282 10.33 -3.36 8.81
C PRO A 282 11.83 -3.67 8.96
N GLU A 283 12.20 -4.91 8.68
CA GLU A 283 13.62 -5.29 8.66
C GLU A 283 14.40 -4.42 7.66
N GLY A 284 15.55 -3.88 8.09
CA GLY A 284 16.37 -2.98 7.28
C GLY A 284 15.87 -1.53 7.20
N PHE A 285 14.75 -1.18 7.83
CA PHE A 285 14.26 0.19 7.90
C PHE A 285 14.75 0.89 9.17
N ASP A 286 15.71 1.80 9.04
CA ASP A 286 16.15 2.67 10.16
C ASP A 286 15.46 4.04 10.06
N PRO A 287 14.53 4.38 10.97
CA PRO A 287 13.81 5.66 10.93
C PRO A 287 14.70 6.89 11.23
N LYS A 288 15.93 6.68 11.69
CA LYS A 288 16.91 7.76 11.87
C LYS A 288 17.60 8.15 10.57
N VAL A 289 17.62 7.24 9.61
CA VAL A 289 18.29 7.39 8.31
C VAL A 289 17.26 7.58 7.20
N VAL A 290 16.26 6.70 7.15
CA VAL A 290 15.27 6.65 6.07
C VAL A 290 14.08 7.54 6.42
N LYS A 291 13.88 8.58 5.61
CA LYS A 291 12.71 9.46 5.75
C LYS A 291 11.54 8.89 4.98
N VAL A 292 10.40 8.79 5.64
CA VAL A 292 9.13 8.47 4.97
C VAL A 292 8.68 9.68 4.17
N TRP A 293 8.34 9.46 2.90
CA TRP A 293 7.84 10.50 2.01
C TRP A 293 6.38 10.25 1.62
N PHE A 294 5.53 11.24 1.87
CA PHE A 294 4.13 11.25 1.47
C PHE A 294 3.92 12.24 0.32
N PRO A 295 3.18 11.85 -0.74
CA PRO A 295 2.81 12.82 -1.77
C PRO A 295 1.81 13.82 -1.19
N LYS A 296 1.95 15.10 -1.55
CA LYS A 296 0.90 16.09 -1.32
C LYS A 296 -0.30 15.74 -2.19
N PHE A 297 -1.48 15.64 -1.57
CA PHE A 297 -2.64 15.09 -2.25
C PHE A 297 -3.11 15.92 -3.45
N ASP A 298 -3.08 17.23 -3.36
CA ASP A 298 -3.45 18.12 -4.48
C ASP A 298 -2.53 17.94 -5.69
N GLU A 299 -1.22 17.79 -5.43
CA GLU A 299 -0.23 17.50 -6.47
C GLU A 299 -0.40 16.08 -7.02
N TYR A 300 -0.73 15.11 -6.17
CA TYR A 300 -1.00 13.73 -6.56
C TYR A 300 -2.11 13.62 -7.60
N VAL A 301 -3.17 14.40 -7.45
CA VAL A 301 -4.27 14.45 -8.42
C VAL A 301 -3.88 15.26 -9.66
N LYS A 302 -3.33 16.47 -9.48
CA LYS A 302 -3.07 17.41 -10.56
C LYS A 302 -1.99 16.93 -11.55
N LEU A 303 -0.96 16.26 -11.03
CA LEU A 303 0.22 15.89 -11.83
C LEU A 303 0.10 14.50 -12.47
N HIS A 304 -0.95 13.72 -12.15
CA HIS A 304 -1.07 12.34 -12.59
C HIS A 304 -1.01 12.21 -14.11
N GLU A 305 -1.97 12.77 -14.84
CA GLU A 305 -2.03 12.61 -16.31
C GLU A 305 -0.80 13.15 -17.04
N PRO A 306 -0.36 14.41 -16.80
CA PRO A 306 0.77 14.93 -17.56
C PRO A 306 2.09 14.18 -17.28
N TRP A 307 2.33 13.76 -16.04
CA TRP A 307 3.56 13.07 -15.69
C TRP A 307 3.57 11.60 -16.08
N VAL A 308 2.43 10.94 -16.08
CA VAL A 308 2.31 9.57 -16.64
C VAL A 308 2.60 9.59 -18.13
N ALA A 309 2.03 10.54 -18.88
CA ALA A 309 2.30 10.67 -20.31
C ALA A 309 3.80 10.99 -20.61
N GLU A 310 4.43 11.83 -19.80
CA GLU A 310 5.86 12.11 -19.91
C GLU A 310 6.73 10.91 -19.57
N TRP A 311 6.37 10.16 -18.52
CA TRP A 311 7.04 8.92 -18.13
C TRP A 311 6.97 7.87 -19.26
N ASP A 312 5.77 7.62 -19.81
CA ASP A 312 5.57 6.68 -20.94
C ASP A 312 6.42 7.06 -22.15
N LYS A 313 6.48 8.36 -22.49
CA LYS A 313 7.34 8.87 -23.57
C LYS A 313 8.82 8.62 -23.25
N THR A 314 9.25 8.85 -22.02
CA THR A 314 10.66 8.75 -21.59
C THR A 314 11.14 7.29 -21.63
N TYR A 315 10.31 6.36 -21.19
CA TYR A 315 10.65 4.93 -21.19
C TYR A 315 10.25 4.19 -22.48
N GLY A 316 9.68 4.89 -23.46
CA GLY A 316 9.28 4.31 -24.73
C GLY A 316 8.07 3.36 -24.61
N HIS A 317 7.29 3.47 -23.53
CA HIS A 317 6.08 2.69 -23.36
C HIS A 317 4.97 3.29 -24.25
N ARG A 318 4.42 2.47 -25.15
CA ARG A 318 3.24 2.82 -25.96
C ARG A 318 2.04 2.08 -25.40
N GLN A 319 0.97 2.85 -25.12
CA GLN A 319 -0.33 2.31 -24.71
C GLN A 319 -0.97 1.48 -25.82
#